data_db2e90a2e4e6079e039b1a62f19399ef
#
_entry.id   db2e90a2e4e6079e039b1a62f19399ef
#
_cell.length_a   1.000
_cell.length_b   1.000
_cell.length_c   1.000
_cell.angle_alpha   90.00
_cell.angle_beta   90.00
_cell.angle_gamma   90.00
#
_symmetry.space_group_name_H-M   'P 1'
#
loop_
_entity.id
_entity.type
_entity.pdbx_description
1 polymer ?
#
loop_
_entity_poly.entity_id
_entity_poly.type
_entity_poly.pdbx_seq_one_letter_code
_entity_poly.pdbx_strand_id
1 'polypeptide(L)'
;MSPPARPTLLGVINLSPESMVSDSVVSGNEQLLERAAWLSAQGCALLDLGARSITPTAPMINDAEEQRRLLPPLRLLRAKGYRVSVDTWSSATVLAALEAGATDINFTGAELAPEVLAATAAAGASLILTYMPYGDAYRMRDTAPVPYRLQGLLDHLGPRVEQARSAGVAEVIIDPNLGIIHPSTDEVGKVQLQNSVLWNLGRLRSLGCPILLYAARKPERLARILFASNVLFAGPDIIRTHHPDLIQALLAADTIESGEGGA
;
A
#
# COMPACT_ATOMS: atom_id res chain seq x y z
N MET A 1 -2.50 -26.27 -13.15
CA MET A 1 -2.33 -24.81 -13.00
C MET A 1 -1.03 -24.59 -12.27
N SER A 2 -0.10 -23.82 -12.82
CA SER A 2 1.12 -23.45 -12.09
C SER A 2 0.73 -22.68 -10.82
N PRO A 3 1.42 -22.88 -9.67
CA PRO A 3 1.16 -22.10 -8.50
C PRO A 3 1.35 -20.60 -8.81
N PRO A 4 0.54 -19.71 -8.22
CA PRO A 4 0.72 -18.28 -8.44
C PRO A 4 2.16 -17.88 -8.05
N ALA A 5 2.75 -16.98 -8.82
CA ALA A 5 4.06 -16.42 -8.47
C ALA A 5 4.01 -15.83 -7.05
N ARG A 6 5.07 -16.02 -6.27
CA ARG A 6 5.13 -15.43 -4.92
C ARG A 6 5.02 -13.91 -5.02
N PRO A 7 4.12 -13.27 -4.25
CA PRO A 7 3.97 -11.82 -4.29
C PRO A 7 5.21 -11.13 -3.70
N THR A 8 5.54 -9.96 -4.23
CA THR A 8 6.51 -9.06 -3.62
C THR A 8 5.94 -8.49 -2.31
N LEU A 9 6.73 -8.45 -1.23
CA LEU A 9 6.29 -7.86 0.03
C LEU A 9 6.73 -6.41 0.15
N LEU A 10 5.78 -5.54 0.49
CA LEU A 10 5.93 -4.14 0.83
C LEU A 10 5.67 -3.97 2.33
N GLY A 11 6.74 -3.75 3.09
CA GLY A 11 6.68 -3.66 4.56
C GLY A 11 6.39 -2.24 5.03
N VAL A 12 5.40 -2.07 5.91
CA VAL A 12 4.97 -0.75 6.38
C VAL A 12 5.78 -0.27 7.59
N ILE A 13 6.19 1.01 7.52
CA ILE A 13 6.79 1.77 8.62
C ILE A 13 5.97 3.04 8.83
N ASN A 14 5.37 3.18 10.02
CA ASN A 14 4.59 4.36 10.39
C ASN A 14 5.45 5.37 11.14
N LEU A 15 5.44 6.61 10.66
CA LEU A 15 6.09 7.76 11.30
C LEU A 15 5.08 8.66 12.02
N SER A 16 3.81 8.25 12.07
CA SER A 16 2.75 8.94 12.79
C SER A 16 2.55 8.31 14.17
N PRO A 17 2.84 9.04 15.26
CA PRO A 17 2.63 8.52 16.62
C PRO A 17 1.17 8.19 16.92
N GLU A 18 0.25 8.81 16.17
CA GLU A 18 -1.20 8.67 16.32
C GLU A 18 -1.77 7.46 15.59
N SER A 19 -0.92 6.64 14.95
CA SER A 19 -1.36 5.46 14.20
C SER A 19 -1.96 4.40 15.13
N MET A 20 -3.10 3.83 14.72
CA MET A 20 -3.70 2.68 15.40
C MET A 20 -2.83 1.40 15.30
N VAL A 21 -1.85 1.37 14.40
CA VAL A 21 -0.93 0.24 14.23
C VAL A 21 0.35 0.51 15.00
N SER A 22 0.28 0.43 16.34
CA SER A 22 1.40 0.71 17.23
C SER A 22 2.66 -0.10 16.92
N ASP A 23 2.51 -1.34 16.45
CA ASP A 23 3.60 -2.27 16.16
C ASP A 23 4.49 -1.83 14.98
N SER A 24 4.02 -0.91 14.16
CA SER A 24 4.77 -0.34 13.02
C SER A 24 5.15 1.12 13.21
N VAL A 25 4.78 1.73 14.35
CA VAL A 25 5.17 3.10 14.69
C VAL A 25 6.62 3.09 15.15
N VAL A 26 7.43 3.96 14.57
CA VAL A 26 8.83 4.14 14.95
C VAL A 26 9.08 5.58 15.40
N SER A 27 9.86 5.73 16.48
CA SER A 27 10.31 7.01 16.99
C SER A 27 11.83 7.01 17.08
N GLY A 28 12.46 7.84 16.24
CA GLY A 28 13.91 7.96 16.18
C GLY A 28 14.60 6.98 15.23
N ASN A 29 15.88 7.26 14.97
CA ASN A 29 16.66 6.59 13.93
C ASN A 29 16.97 5.13 14.25
N GLU A 30 17.18 4.79 15.51
CA GLU A 30 17.50 3.43 15.95
C GLU A 30 16.34 2.48 15.66
N GLN A 31 15.14 2.80 16.17
CA GLN A 31 13.93 2.01 15.91
C GLN A 31 13.58 1.93 14.42
N LEU A 32 13.82 3.02 13.66
CA LEU A 32 13.64 3.02 12.22
C LEU A 32 14.52 1.97 11.54
N LEU A 33 15.82 1.94 11.87
CA LEU A 33 16.76 1.00 11.29
C LEU A 33 16.51 -0.44 11.74
N GLU A 34 16.17 -0.66 13.00
CA GLU A 34 15.76 -1.98 13.51
C GLU A 34 14.52 -2.50 12.78
N ARG A 35 13.49 -1.65 12.62
CA ARG A 35 12.27 -2.01 11.88
C ARG A 35 12.57 -2.30 10.41
N ALA A 36 13.37 -1.49 9.75
CA ALA A 36 13.77 -1.69 8.37
C ALA A 36 14.55 -3.01 8.18
N ALA A 37 15.51 -3.28 9.06
CA ALA A 37 16.28 -4.52 9.04
C ALA A 37 15.40 -5.75 9.27
N TRP A 38 14.46 -5.68 10.23
CA TRP A 38 13.51 -6.75 10.49
C TRP A 38 12.60 -7.02 9.28
N LEU A 39 12.02 -5.96 8.68
CA LEU A 39 11.18 -6.09 7.49
C LEU A 39 11.95 -6.74 6.33
N SER A 40 13.19 -6.31 6.11
CA SER A 40 14.06 -6.87 5.08
C SER A 40 14.38 -8.35 5.35
N ALA A 41 14.69 -8.71 6.61
CA ALA A 41 14.92 -10.10 7.02
C ALA A 41 13.68 -11.00 6.85
N GLN A 42 12.48 -10.41 6.93
CA GLN A 42 11.21 -11.07 6.62
C GLN A 42 10.89 -11.11 5.11
N GLY A 43 11.83 -10.71 4.24
CA GLY A 43 11.68 -10.77 2.79
C GLY A 43 10.91 -9.60 2.16
N CYS A 44 10.72 -8.49 2.87
CA CYS A 44 10.20 -7.27 2.24
C CYS A 44 11.25 -6.68 1.30
N ALA A 45 10.92 -6.61 0.02
CA ALA A 45 11.77 -6.01 -1.01
C ALA A 45 11.68 -4.48 -1.05
N LEU A 46 10.64 -3.91 -0.44
CA LEU A 46 10.31 -2.49 -0.47
C LEU A 46 9.75 -2.08 0.90
N LEU A 47 10.13 -0.90 1.39
CA LEU A 47 9.64 -0.30 2.63
C LEU A 47 8.72 0.87 2.32
N ASP A 48 7.54 0.92 2.94
CA ASP A 48 6.54 1.97 2.72
C ASP A 48 6.44 2.89 3.92
N LEU A 49 6.89 4.14 3.76
CA LEU A 49 6.89 5.16 4.79
C LEU A 49 5.62 6.00 4.73
N GLY A 50 4.85 6.04 5.81
CA GLY A 50 3.70 6.92 5.97
C GLY A 50 3.84 7.81 7.21
N ALA A 51 3.57 9.12 7.07
CA ALA A 51 3.68 10.09 8.17
C ALA A 51 2.34 10.71 8.59
N ARG A 52 1.26 10.42 7.87
CA ARG A 52 -0.11 10.84 8.21
C ARG A 52 -0.93 9.67 8.72
N SER A 53 -1.64 9.89 9.82
CA SER A 53 -2.61 8.91 10.30
C SER A 53 -3.96 9.11 9.63
N ILE A 54 -4.53 8.02 9.10
CA ILE A 54 -5.92 7.99 8.63
C ILE A 54 -6.93 7.71 9.75
N THR A 55 -6.46 7.49 10.98
CA THR A 55 -7.32 7.27 12.15
C THR A 55 -8.30 8.42 12.31
N PRO A 56 -9.62 8.18 12.42
CA PRO A 56 -10.62 9.25 12.47
C PRO A 56 -10.41 10.28 13.59
N THR A 57 -9.84 9.85 14.71
CA THR A 57 -9.56 10.69 15.89
C THR A 57 -8.17 11.32 15.87
N ALA A 58 -7.31 10.97 14.91
CA ALA A 58 -5.98 11.56 14.81
C ALA A 58 -6.05 13.01 14.32
N PRO A 59 -5.19 13.90 14.85
CA PRO A 59 -5.10 15.26 14.36
C PRO A 59 -4.68 15.28 12.88
N MET A 60 -5.29 16.18 12.12
CA MET A 60 -4.89 16.45 10.76
C MET A 60 -3.60 17.27 10.76
N ILE A 61 -2.61 16.79 10.01
CA ILE A 61 -1.35 17.53 9.82
C ILE A 61 -1.29 18.10 8.40
N ASN A 62 -0.58 19.22 8.24
CA ASN A 62 -0.32 19.82 6.93
C ASN A 62 0.90 19.18 6.25
N ASP A 63 1.17 19.60 5.01
CA ASP A 63 2.27 19.06 4.19
C ASP A 63 3.65 19.34 4.83
N ALA A 64 3.84 20.50 5.44
CA ALA A 64 5.10 20.85 6.09
C ALA A 64 5.42 19.93 7.27
N GLU A 65 4.41 19.60 8.09
CA GLU A 65 4.56 18.65 9.20
C GLU A 65 4.76 17.21 8.69
N GLU A 66 4.06 16.80 7.63
CA GLU A 66 4.28 15.52 7.00
C GLU A 66 5.72 15.38 6.49
N GLN A 67 6.21 16.37 5.74
CA GLN A 67 7.58 16.39 5.21
C GLN A 67 8.62 16.41 6.33
N ARG A 68 8.37 17.16 7.40
CA ARG A 68 9.26 17.19 8.58
C ARG A 68 9.42 15.82 9.21
N ARG A 69 8.34 15.02 9.28
CA ARG A 69 8.35 13.65 9.83
C ARG A 69 8.98 12.64 8.86
N LEU A 70 8.76 12.82 7.56
CA LEU A 70 9.01 11.81 6.52
C LEU A 70 10.40 11.91 5.89
N LEU A 71 10.87 13.13 5.56
CA LEU A 71 12.07 13.28 4.75
C LEU A 71 13.38 12.85 5.44
N PRO A 72 13.62 13.10 6.75
CA PRO A 72 14.82 12.60 7.41
C PRO A 72 14.90 11.07 7.46
N PRO A 73 13.83 10.32 7.87
CA PRO A 73 13.80 8.86 7.78
C PRO A 73 14.02 8.32 6.36
N LEU A 74 13.37 8.93 5.35
CA LEU A 74 13.55 8.55 3.96
C LEU A 74 15.02 8.62 3.54
N ARG A 75 15.68 9.77 3.75
CA ARG A 75 17.10 9.95 3.41
C ARG A 75 17.98 8.93 4.13
N LEU A 76 17.71 8.67 5.40
CA LEU A 76 18.49 7.69 6.19
C LEU A 76 18.37 6.28 5.60
N LEU A 77 17.15 5.82 5.29
CA LEU A 77 16.94 4.50 4.69
C LEU A 77 17.54 4.40 3.29
N ARG A 78 17.43 5.46 2.48
CA ARG A 78 18.05 5.51 1.15
C ARG A 78 19.58 5.46 1.23
N ALA A 79 20.18 6.16 2.19
CA ALA A 79 21.64 6.11 2.43
C ALA A 79 22.11 4.70 2.89
N LYS A 80 21.21 3.89 3.47
CA LYS A 80 21.46 2.48 3.83
C LYS A 80 21.16 1.50 2.69
N GLY A 81 20.75 1.97 1.52
CA GLY A 81 20.50 1.14 0.34
C GLY A 81 19.11 0.52 0.27
N TYR A 82 18.19 0.83 1.17
CA TYR A 82 16.83 0.32 1.09
C TYR A 82 16.07 0.93 -0.09
N ARG A 83 15.24 0.15 -0.76
CA ARG A 83 14.21 0.62 -1.67
C ARG A 83 13.03 1.15 -0.83
N VAL A 84 12.60 2.40 -1.08
CA VAL A 84 11.63 3.09 -0.21
C VAL A 84 10.50 3.70 -1.02
N SER A 85 9.28 3.31 -0.66
CA SER A 85 8.02 3.92 -1.07
C SER A 85 7.59 4.99 -0.08
N VAL A 86 6.91 6.01 -0.56
CA VAL A 86 6.32 7.07 0.27
C VAL A 86 4.81 7.08 0.10
N ASP A 87 4.09 6.80 1.21
CA ASP A 87 2.62 6.83 1.29
C ASP A 87 2.16 8.25 1.62
N THR A 88 1.60 8.93 0.62
CA THR A 88 1.07 10.30 0.75
C THR A 88 0.01 10.59 -0.31
N TRP A 89 -0.86 11.58 -0.03
CA TRP A 89 -1.78 12.15 -1.01
C TRP A 89 -1.44 13.60 -1.39
N SER A 90 -0.34 14.13 -0.85
CA SER A 90 0.11 15.49 -1.12
C SER A 90 1.07 15.55 -2.28
N SER A 91 0.73 16.30 -3.33
CA SER A 91 1.63 16.58 -4.46
C SER A 91 2.95 17.23 -4.00
N ALA A 92 2.88 18.14 -3.05
CA ALA A 92 4.07 18.80 -2.49
C ALA A 92 5.00 17.80 -1.77
N THR A 93 4.41 16.84 -1.03
CA THR A 93 5.20 15.79 -0.36
C THR A 93 5.78 14.80 -1.37
N VAL A 94 5.05 14.46 -2.44
CA VAL A 94 5.59 13.60 -3.52
C VAL A 94 6.85 14.24 -4.12
N LEU A 95 6.78 15.51 -4.51
CA LEU A 95 7.94 16.20 -5.12
C LEU A 95 9.14 16.21 -4.16
N ALA A 96 8.93 16.58 -2.89
CA ALA A 96 9.99 16.57 -1.89
C ALA A 96 10.55 15.16 -1.60
N ALA A 97 9.71 14.13 -1.65
CA ALA A 97 10.13 12.74 -1.47
C ALA A 97 10.99 12.23 -2.64
N LEU A 98 10.62 12.57 -3.88
CA LEU A 98 11.42 12.23 -5.07
C LEU A 98 12.81 12.90 -5.01
N GLU A 99 12.87 14.19 -4.64
CA GLU A 99 14.14 14.90 -4.41
C GLU A 99 14.99 14.26 -3.29
N ALA A 100 14.33 13.70 -2.27
CA ALA A 100 14.98 12.99 -1.17
C ALA A 100 15.37 11.55 -1.52
N GLY A 101 15.08 11.09 -2.75
CA GLY A 101 15.50 9.79 -3.29
C GLY A 101 14.49 8.66 -3.11
N ALA A 102 13.20 8.94 -2.92
CA ALA A 102 12.16 7.90 -2.96
C ALA A 102 12.22 7.13 -4.27
N THR A 103 12.12 5.81 -4.20
CA THR A 103 12.14 4.93 -5.37
C THR A 103 10.74 4.60 -5.88
N ASP A 104 9.77 4.77 -5.01
CA ASP A 104 8.37 4.46 -5.28
C ASP A 104 7.49 5.50 -4.59
N ILE A 105 6.36 5.83 -5.20
CA ILE A 105 5.33 6.70 -4.62
C ILE A 105 4.05 5.89 -4.48
N ASN A 106 3.60 5.72 -3.25
CA ASN A 106 2.28 5.16 -2.92
C ASN A 106 1.29 6.32 -2.79
N PHE A 107 0.66 6.68 -3.90
CA PHE A 107 -0.19 7.85 -3.97
C PHE A 107 -1.64 7.49 -3.57
N THR A 108 -2.03 7.94 -2.38
CA THR A 108 -3.32 7.65 -1.76
C THR A 108 -4.36 8.77 -1.91
N GLY A 109 -4.11 9.72 -2.84
CA GLY A 109 -5.04 10.77 -3.25
C GLY A 109 -5.78 10.48 -4.54
N ALA A 110 -6.81 11.27 -4.86
CA ALA A 110 -7.58 11.12 -6.08
C ALA A 110 -6.95 11.82 -7.28
N GLU A 111 -6.40 13.01 -7.07
CA GLU A 111 -5.92 13.88 -8.15
C GLU A 111 -4.39 13.88 -8.22
N LEU A 112 -3.87 13.58 -9.41
CA LEU A 112 -2.46 13.65 -9.73
C LEU A 112 -2.20 14.88 -10.60
N ALA A 113 -1.46 15.82 -10.06
CA ALA A 113 -1.02 16.97 -10.83
C ALA A 113 -0.01 16.55 -11.92
N PRO A 114 -0.06 17.14 -13.12
CA PRO A 114 0.85 16.79 -14.22
C PRO A 114 2.33 16.90 -13.85
N GLU A 115 2.70 17.88 -13.03
CA GLU A 115 4.07 18.05 -12.52
C GLU A 115 4.53 16.90 -11.63
N VAL A 116 3.62 16.28 -10.86
CA VAL A 116 3.92 15.10 -10.05
C VAL A 116 4.24 13.90 -10.93
N LEU A 117 3.43 13.70 -11.99
CA LEU A 117 3.66 12.62 -12.94
C LEU A 117 5.00 12.79 -13.68
N ALA A 118 5.27 14.01 -14.15
CA ALA A 118 6.53 14.32 -14.83
C ALA A 118 7.74 14.13 -13.92
N ALA A 119 7.67 14.57 -12.65
CA ALA A 119 8.73 14.39 -11.68
C ALA A 119 8.95 12.89 -11.33
N THR A 120 7.86 12.12 -11.19
CA THR A 120 7.93 10.68 -10.95
C THR A 120 8.62 9.95 -12.10
N ALA A 121 8.25 10.29 -13.34
CA ALA A 121 8.88 9.74 -14.53
C ALA A 121 10.36 10.12 -14.63
N ALA A 122 10.69 11.39 -14.40
CA ALA A 122 12.08 11.90 -14.46
C ALA A 122 12.98 11.25 -13.39
N ALA A 123 12.43 10.94 -12.21
CA ALA A 123 13.14 10.24 -11.14
C ALA A 123 13.28 8.73 -11.40
N GLY A 124 12.62 8.17 -12.41
CA GLY A 124 12.53 6.73 -12.66
C GLY A 124 11.83 5.98 -11.53
N ALA A 125 10.97 6.65 -10.77
CA ALA A 125 10.26 6.07 -9.66
C ALA A 125 9.01 5.32 -10.13
N SER A 126 8.64 4.23 -9.41
CA SER A 126 7.36 3.54 -9.61
C SER A 126 6.21 4.32 -8.96
N LEU A 127 5.01 4.21 -9.51
CA LEU A 127 3.82 4.88 -9.01
C LEU A 127 2.73 3.87 -8.65
N ILE A 128 2.34 3.82 -7.39
CA ILE A 128 1.20 3.06 -6.90
C ILE A 128 0.00 4.01 -6.85
N LEU A 129 -1.06 3.68 -7.59
CA LEU A 129 -2.30 4.44 -7.69
C LEU A 129 -3.38 3.77 -6.85
N THR A 130 -3.73 4.40 -5.73
CA THR A 130 -4.79 3.91 -4.85
C THR A 130 -6.17 4.40 -5.31
N TYR A 131 -7.17 3.53 -5.26
CA TYR A 131 -8.57 3.91 -5.41
C TYR A 131 -9.00 4.80 -4.25
N MET A 132 -9.24 6.08 -4.52
CA MET A 132 -9.63 7.09 -3.52
C MET A 132 -10.71 8.02 -4.09
N PRO A 133 -11.99 7.64 -4.02
CA PRO A 133 -13.07 8.42 -4.64
C PRO A 133 -13.42 9.70 -3.87
N TYR A 134 -12.80 9.95 -2.72
CA TYR A 134 -13.10 11.07 -1.81
C TYR A 134 -12.14 12.27 -1.93
N GLY A 135 -11.18 12.22 -2.83
CA GLY A 135 -10.07 13.17 -2.88
C GLY A 135 -8.89 12.70 -2.05
N ASP A 136 -9.05 12.57 -0.74
CA ASP A 136 -8.07 12.02 0.19
C ASP A 136 -8.77 11.46 1.45
N ALA A 137 -7.98 10.87 2.36
CA ALA A 137 -8.49 10.24 3.58
C ALA A 137 -9.06 11.25 4.59
N TYR A 138 -8.66 12.52 4.54
CA TYR A 138 -9.22 13.55 5.41
C TYR A 138 -10.59 14.01 4.90
N ARG A 139 -10.71 14.30 3.61
CA ARG A 139 -11.99 14.67 2.97
C ARG A 139 -13.03 13.56 3.07
N MET A 140 -12.59 12.30 3.05
CA MET A 140 -13.49 11.16 3.22
C MET A 140 -14.32 11.24 4.52
N ARG A 141 -13.78 11.82 5.59
CA ARG A 141 -14.48 11.90 6.90
C ARG A 141 -15.75 12.74 6.85
N ASP A 142 -15.75 13.76 5.98
CA ASP A 142 -16.82 14.78 5.88
C ASP A 142 -17.71 14.58 4.66
N THR A 143 -17.54 13.49 3.91
CA THR A 143 -18.32 13.18 2.69
C THR A 143 -19.26 12.00 2.91
N ALA A 144 -20.29 11.90 2.08
CA ALA A 144 -21.15 10.72 2.07
C ALA A 144 -20.40 9.49 1.52
N PRO A 145 -20.70 8.27 2.00
CA PRO A 145 -20.05 7.06 1.51
C PRO A 145 -20.36 6.84 0.02
N VAL A 146 -19.30 6.64 -0.77
CA VAL A 146 -19.42 6.27 -2.19
C VAL A 146 -19.59 4.76 -2.29
N PRO A 147 -20.57 4.26 -3.05
CA PRO A 147 -20.74 2.84 -3.25
C PRO A 147 -19.50 2.21 -3.91
N TYR A 148 -18.93 1.22 -3.26
CA TYR A 148 -17.78 0.50 -3.77
C TYR A 148 -18.23 -0.52 -4.81
N ARG A 149 -17.94 -0.26 -6.08
CA ARG A 149 -18.33 -1.10 -7.21
C ARG A 149 -17.12 -1.32 -8.12
N LEU A 150 -17.02 -2.52 -8.69
CA LEU A 150 -15.92 -2.84 -9.61
C LEU A 150 -15.84 -1.88 -10.80
N GLN A 151 -16.98 -1.48 -11.37
CA GLN A 151 -16.97 -0.51 -12.47
C GLN A 151 -16.41 0.85 -12.00
N GLY A 152 -16.77 1.31 -10.80
CA GLY A 152 -16.21 2.54 -10.22
C GLY A 152 -14.69 2.47 -9.99
N LEU A 153 -14.15 1.28 -9.67
CA LEU A 153 -12.70 1.06 -9.59
C LEU A 153 -12.05 1.24 -10.97
N LEU A 154 -12.61 0.61 -12.00
CA LEU A 154 -12.08 0.70 -13.37
C LEU A 154 -12.17 2.13 -13.91
N ASP A 155 -13.31 2.81 -13.70
CA ASP A 155 -13.55 4.19 -14.14
C ASP A 155 -12.62 5.19 -13.43
N HIS A 156 -12.24 4.92 -12.18
CA HIS A 156 -11.35 5.77 -11.41
C HIS A 156 -9.86 5.50 -11.72
N LEU A 157 -9.46 4.23 -11.78
CA LEU A 157 -8.06 3.86 -11.96
C LEU A 157 -7.62 3.92 -13.43
N GLY A 158 -8.48 3.52 -14.37
CA GLY A 158 -8.14 3.43 -15.79
C GLY A 158 -7.57 4.74 -16.36
N PRO A 159 -8.29 5.87 -16.28
CA PRO A 159 -7.79 7.16 -16.77
C PRO A 159 -6.48 7.59 -16.10
N ARG A 160 -6.31 7.32 -14.81
CA ARG A 160 -5.08 7.67 -14.06
C ARG A 160 -3.89 6.84 -14.48
N VAL A 161 -4.08 5.55 -14.76
CA VAL A 161 -3.05 4.67 -15.36
C VAL A 161 -2.59 5.22 -16.70
N GLU A 162 -3.53 5.60 -17.57
CA GLU A 162 -3.21 6.16 -18.89
C GLU A 162 -2.49 7.51 -18.78
N GLN A 163 -2.90 8.38 -17.86
CA GLN A 163 -2.20 9.65 -17.58
C GLN A 163 -0.76 9.41 -17.13
N ALA A 164 -0.53 8.47 -16.19
CA ALA A 164 0.79 8.15 -15.69
C ALA A 164 1.69 7.57 -16.79
N ARG A 165 1.18 6.65 -17.60
CA ARG A 165 1.90 6.08 -18.75
C ARG A 165 2.23 7.15 -19.81
N SER A 166 1.28 8.02 -20.12
CA SER A 166 1.46 9.12 -21.08
C SER A 166 2.50 10.13 -20.60
N ALA A 167 2.65 10.31 -19.30
CA ALA A 167 3.71 11.13 -18.68
C ALA A 167 5.08 10.43 -18.63
N GLY A 168 5.17 9.16 -19.05
CA GLY A 168 6.43 8.41 -19.09
C GLY A 168 6.78 7.68 -17.79
N VAL A 169 5.84 7.52 -16.84
CA VAL A 169 6.06 6.68 -15.66
C VAL A 169 6.23 5.22 -16.10
N ALA A 170 7.41 4.65 -15.84
CA ALA A 170 7.79 3.34 -16.35
C ALA A 170 7.02 2.19 -15.69
N GLU A 171 6.78 2.26 -14.39
CA GLU A 171 6.05 1.24 -13.64
C GLU A 171 4.87 1.87 -12.90
N VAL A 172 3.66 1.49 -13.30
CA VAL A 172 2.41 1.90 -12.65
C VAL A 172 1.76 0.68 -12.02
N ILE A 173 1.50 0.75 -10.73
CA ILE A 173 0.88 -0.29 -9.91
C ILE A 173 -0.49 0.22 -9.46
N ILE A 174 -1.49 -0.65 -9.37
CA ILE A 174 -2.82 -0.26 -8.88
C ILE A 174 -3.11 -0.88 -7.52
N ASP A 175 -3.70 -0.08 -6.61
CA ASP A 175 -4.25 -0.54 -5.34
C ASP A 175 -5.77 -0.29 -5.31
N PRO A 176 -6.60 -1.36 -5.35
CA PRO A 176 -8.04 -1.23 -5.24
C PRO A 176 -8.53 -0.80 -3.85
N ASN A 177 -7.63 -0.56 -2.92
CA ASN A 177 -7.88 -0.02 -1.59
C ASN A 177 -8.73 -0.93 -0.68
N LEU A 178 -8.09 -1.91 -0.05
CA LEU A 178 -8.72 -2.75 0.99
C LEU A 178 -8.62 -2.15 2.40
N GLY A 179 -7.89 -1.06 2.58
CA GLY A 179 -7.51 -0.51 3.89
C GLY A 179 -8.23 0.78 4.29
N ILE A 180 -8.36 1.72 3.35
CA ILE A 180 -8.98 3.03 3.62
C ILE A 180 -10.44 2.96 3.23
N ILE A 181 -11.30 2.56 4.18
CA ILE A 181 -12.74 2.36 3.99
C ILE A 181 -13.46 3.46 4.75
N HIS A 182 -14.57 3.96 4.18
CA HIS A 182 -15.36 5.03 4.79
C HIS A 182 -15.76 4.68 6.25
N PRO A 183 -15.57 5.60 7.21
CA PRO A 183 -15.75 5.30 8.64
C PRO A 183 -17.18 4.90 9.03
N SER A 184 -18.18 5.28 8.26
CA SER A 184 -19.59 4.85 8.48
C SER A 184 -19.87 3.42 8.03
N THR A 185 -18.92 2.74 7.37
CA THR A 185 -19.11 1.34 6.96
C THR A 185 -18.95 0.42 8.18
N ASP A 186 -19.98 -0.37 8.46
CA ASP A 186 -19.93 -1.35 9.54
C ASP A 186 -18.98 -2.53 9.22
N GLU A 187 -18.76 -3.40 10.19
CA GLU A 187 -17.80 -4.50 10.04
C GLU A 187 -18.22 -5.51 8.95
N VAL A 188 -19.51 -5.76 8.80
CA VAL A 188 -20.01 -6.65 7.74
C VAL A 188 -19.82 -6.02 6.37
N GLY A 189 -20.17 -4.75 6.23
CA GLY A 189 -19.95 -3.98 5.00
C GLY A 189 -18.48 -3.89 4.58
N LYS A 190 -17.56 -3.73 5.55
CA LYS A 190 -16.12 -3.78 5.28
C LYS A 190 -15.69 -5.13 4.71
N VAL A 191 -16.16 -6.23 5.29
CA VAL A 191 -15.83 -7.58 4.81
C VAL A 191 -16.45 -7.83 3.43
N GLN A 192 -17.71 -7.42 3.21
CA GLN A 192 -18.37 -7.55 1.90
C GLN A 192 -17.60 -6.79 0.80
N LEU A 193 -17.18 -5.55 1.09
CA LEU A 193 -16.39 -4.74 0.20
C LEU A 193 -15.06 -5.41 -0.14
N GLN A 194 -14.32 -5.84 0.89
CA GLN A 194 -13.03 -6.51 0.73
C GLN A 194 -13.17 -7.79 -0.11
N ASN A 195 -14.15 -8.65 0.20
CA ASN A 195 -14.40 -9.86 -0.57
C ASN A 195 -14.81 -9.57 -2.02
N SER A 196 -15.61 -8.53 -2.24
CA SER A 196 -15.98 -8.10 -3.61
C SER A 196 -14.76 -7.77 -4.46
N VAL A 197 -13.76 -7.12 -3.89
CA VAL A 197 -12.47 -6.85 -4.59
C VAL A 197 -11.72 -8.15 -4.85
N LEU A 198 -11.51 -8.96 -3.80
CA LEU A 198 -10.71 -10.18 -3.89
C LEU A 198 -11.28 -11.15 -4.93
N TRP A 199 -12.60 -11.35 -4.96
CA TRP A 199 -13.25 -12.24 -5.92
C TRP A 199 -13.25 -11.73 -7.36
N ASN A 200 -13.10 -10.42 -7.55
CA ASN A 200 -13.08 -9.78 -8.86
C ASN A 200 -11.70 -9.28 -9.29
N LEU A 201 -10.63 -9.68 -8.58
CA LEU A 201 -9.28 -9.19 -8.83
C LEU A 201 -8.84 -9.40 -10.29
N GLY A 202 -9.21 -10.54 -10.88
CA GLY A 202 -8.93 -10.86 -12.27
C GLY A 202 -9.46 -9.83 -13.28
N ARG A 203 -10.56 -9.14 -12.96
CA ARG A 203 -11.09 -8.08 -13.83
C ARG A 203 -10.29 -6.78 -13.77
N LEU A 204 -9.60 -6.50 -12.67
CA LEU A 204 -8.69 -5.35 -12.57
C LEU A 204 -7.43 -5.54 -13.39
N ARG A 205 -7.04 -6.80 -13.69
CA ARG A 205 -5.90 -7.11 -14.56
C ARG A 205 -6.08 -6.59 -16.00
N SER A 206 -7.31 -6.26 -16.42
CA SER A 206 -7.58 -5.59 -17.72
C SER A 206 -6.89 -4.23 -17.85
N LEU A 207 -6.50 -3.59 -16.72
CA LEU A 207 -5.73 -2.34 -16.75
C LEU A 207 -4.26 -2.56 -17.11
N GLY A 208 -3.79 -3.83 -17.18
CA GLY A 208 -2.42 -4.17 -17.59
C GLY A 208 -1.35 -3.69 -16.60
N CYS A 209 -1.71 -3.55 -15.31
CA CYS A 209 -0.82 -3.15 -14.24
C CYS A 209 -0.65 -4.27 -13.22
N PRO A 210 0.51 -4.35 -12.52
CA PRO A 210 0.61 -5.09 -11.28
C PRO A 210 -0.42 -4.60 -10.26
N ILE A 211 -0.93 -5.54 -9.44
CA ILE A 211 -1.94 -5.24 -8.43
C ILE A 211 -1.32 -5.38 -7.05
N LEU A 212 -1.38 -4.30 -6.28
CA LEU A 212 -1.05 -4.28 -4.88
C LEU A 212 -2.33 -4.53 -4.06
N LEU A 213 -2.26 -5.40 -3.06
CA LEU A 213 -3.29 -5.55 -2.05
C LEU A 213 -2.72 -5.31 -0.66
N TYR A 214 -3.44 -4.52 0.13
CA TYR A 214 -3.12 -4.36 1.54
C TYR A 214 -3.70 -5.55 2.34
N ALA A 215 -2.83 -6.29 3.02
CA ALA A 215 -3.24 -7.26 4.03
C ALA A 215 -3.66 -6.49 5.29
N ALA A 216 -4.91 -6.01 5.30
CA ALA A 216 -5.46 -5.11 6.28
C ALA A 216 -5.30 -5.67 7.70
N ARG A 217 -4.94 -4.80 8.64
CA ARG A 217 -4.89 -5.15 10.05
C ARG A 217 -6.28 -5.52 10.53
N LYS A 218 -6.39 -6.71 11.10
CA LYS A 218 -7.54 -7.14 11.90
C LYS A 218 -7.09 -7.21 13.36
N PRO A 219 -7.91 -6.76 14.33
CA PRO A 219 -7.54 -6.79 15.74
C PRO A 219 -7.32 -8.21 16.23
N GLU A 220 -8.22 -9.11 15.86
CA GLU A 220 -8.17 -10.52 16.23
C GLU A 220 -7.13 -11.28 15.38
N ARG A 221 -6.29 -12.10 16.03
CA ARG A 221 -5.25 -12.87 15.33
C ARG A 221 -5.82 -13.82 14.28
N LEU A 222 -6.91 -14.53 14.60
CA LEU A 222 -7.55 -15.46 13.67
C LEU A 222 -8.13 -14.72 12.46
N ALA A 223 -8.82 -13.60 12.68
CA ALA A 223 -9.34 -12.78 11.60
C ALA A 223 -8.22 -12.24 10.68
N ARG A 224 -7.06 -11.91 11.26
CA ARG A 224 -5.87 -11.49 10.51
C ARG A 224 -5.33 -12.62 9.63
N ILE A 225 -5.20 -13.84 10.18
CA ILE A 225 -4.76 -15.02 9.43
C ILE A 225 -5.70 -15.30 8.27
N LEU A 226 -7.02 -15.38 8.53
CA LEU A 226 -8.03 -15.64 7.50
C LEU A 226 -8.03 -14.58 6.40
N PHE A 227 -7.92 -13.30 6.77
CA PHE A 227 -7.88 -12.22 5.78
C PHE A 227 -6.61 -12.28 4.94
N ALA A 228 -5.44 -12.50 5.55
CA ALA A 228 -4.18 -12.65 4.85
C ALA A 228 -4.19 -13.85 3.89
N SER A 229 -4.79 -14.99 4.31
CA SER A 229 -4.98 -16.16 3.45
C SER A 229 -5.86 -15.83 2.24
N ASN A 230 -6.98 -15.11 2.44
CA ASN A 230 -7.84 -14.68 1.33
C ASN A 230 -7.13 -13.73 0.36
N VAL A 231 -6.30 -12.81 0.87
CA VAL A 231 -5.47 -11.92 0.04
C VAL A 231 -4.47 -12.73 -0.79
N LEU A 232 -3.78 -13.68 -0.18
CA LEU A 232 -2.84 -14.58 -0.89
C LEU A 232 -3.55 -15.41 -1.95
N PHE A 233 -4.71 -15.99 -1.62
CA PHE A 233 -5.50 -16.79 -2.56
C PHE A 233 -5.98 -15.96 -3.77
N ALA A 234 -6.27 -14.68 -3.59
CA ALA A 234 -6.65 -13.78 -4.69
C ALA A 234 -5.50 -13.54 -5.69
N GLY A 235 -4.25 -13.81 -5.31
CA GLY A 235 -3.07 -13.78 -6.18
C GLY A 235 -2.66 -12.38 -6.63
N PRO A 236 -2.44 -11.42 -5.70
CA PRO A 236 -1.87 -10.12 -6.06
C PRO A 236 -0.40 -10.24 -6.44
N ASP A 237 0.12 -9.23 -7.13
CA ASP A 237 1.54 -9.15 -7.48
C ASP A 237 2.38 -8.60 -6.32
N ILE A 238 1.76 -7.73 -5.50
CA ILE A 238 2.40 -7.10 -4.34
C ILE A 238 1.46 -7.18 -3.13
N ILE A 239 2.01 -7.50 -1.95
CA ILE A 239 1.28 -7.44 -0.67
C ILE A 239 1.91 -6.38 0.22
N ARG A 240 1.14 -5.32 0.53
CA ARG A 240 1.48 -4.33 1.55
C ARG A 240 1.05 -4.84 2.92
N THR A 241 1.97 -4.91 3.87
CA THR A 241 1.68 -5.51 5.18
C THR A 241 2.48 -4.91 6.33
N HIS A 242 1.89 -4.94 7.54
CA HIS A 242 2.58 -4.69 8.80
C HIS A 242 3.19 -5.96 9.41
N HIS A 243 2.75 -7.14 8.95
CA HIS A 243 3.09 -8.46 9.48
C HIS A 243 3.62 -9.40 8.38
N PRO A 244 4.80 -9.11 7.81
CA PRO A 244 5.38 -9.96 6.77
C PRO A 244 5.69 -11.38 7.25
N ASP A 245 6.01 -11.55 8.53
CA ASP A 245 6.20 -12.84 9.19
C ASP A 245 4.98 -13.76 9.03
N LEU A 246 3.77 -13.21 9.19
CA LEU A 246 2.53 -13.95 8.96
C LEU A 246 2.38 -14.36 7.48
N ILE A 247 2.66 -13.45 6.56
CA ILE A 247 2.57 -13.74 5.11
C ILE A 247 3.57 -14.84 4.74
N GLN A 248 4.81 -14.76 5.24
CA GLN A 248 5.82 -15.79 5.01
C GLN A 248 5.42 -17.15 5.60
N ALA A 249 4.83 -17.18 6.79
CA ALA A 249 4.33 -18.41 7.40
C ALA A 249 3.21 -19.06 6.56
N LEU A 250 2.30 -18.25 5.99
CA LEU A 250 1.24 -18.74 5.10
C LEU A 250 1.80 -19.24 3.77
N LEU A 251 2.79 -18.56 3.19
CA LEU A 251 3.45 -18.99 1.97
C LEU A 251 4.27 -20.29 2.16
N ALA A 252 4.84 -20.50 3.33
CA ALA A 252 5.56 -21.73 3.66
C ALA A 252 4.63 -22.95 3.78
N ALA A 253 3.38 -22.74 4.20
CA ALA A 253 2.37 -23.80 4.31
C ALA A 253 1.87 -24.33 2.94
N ASP A 254 2.10 -23.59 1.87
CA ASP A 254 1.69 -23.95 0.49
C ASP A 254 2.57 -25.03 -0.15
N THR A 255 3.67 -25.42 0.51
CA THR A 255 4.51 -26.57 0.14
C THR A 255 3.99 -27.86 0.80
N ILE A 256 2.72 -28.22 0.55
CA ILE A 256 2.36 -29.63 0.69
C ILE A 256 3.04 -30.31 -0.49
N GLU A 257 4.19 -30.95 -0.20
CA GLU A 257 4.82 -31.82 -1.17
C GLU A 257 3.74 -32.76 -1.71
N SER A 258 3.51 -32.70 -3.02
CA SER A 258 2.85 -33.77 -3.72
C SER A 258 3.75 -34.99 -3.50
N GLY A 259 3.47 -35.73 -2.41
CA GLY A 259 4.14 -36.97 -2.14
C GLY A 259 3.86 -37.92 -3.30
N GLU A 260 4.76 -37.97 -4.25
CA GLU A 260 4.92 -39.15 -5.08
C GLU A 260 5.33 -40.26 -4.14
N GLY A 261 4.31 -40.95 -3.62
CA GLY A 261 4.48 -42.23 -2.96
C GLY A 261 5.10 -43.18 -3.95
N GLY A 262 6.39 -43.43 -3.78
CA GLY A 262 7.03 -44.59 -4.36
C GLY A 262 6.36 -45.85 -3.81
N ALA A 263 5.75 -46.60 -4.67
CA ALA A 263 5.51 -48.01 -4.50
C ALA A 263 6.56 -48.81 -5.26
#